data_e8d4439622bd493db46a9c151fbe2888
#
_entry.id   e8d4439622bd493db46a9c151fbe2888
#
_cell.length_a   1.000
_cell.length_b   1.000
_cell.length_c   1.000
_cell.angle_alpha   90.00
_cell.angle_beta   90.00
_cell.angle_gamma   90.00
#
_symmetry.space_group_name_H-M   'P 1'
#
loop_
_entity.id
_entity.type
_entity.pdbx_description
1 polymer ?
#
loop_
_entity_poly.entity_id
_entity_poly.type
_entity_poly.pdbx_seq_one_letter_code
_entity_poly.pdbx_strand_id
1 'polypeptide(L)'
;MEQTELTPIQEEVRKRNNKSNAVTIKIILIALLIIALIIPITMVQNMITERNRTANEASAEVQQKWSKPQNITGPMLVIPYKEYIEQENKTRQAEIRYLYILPEELHISGNLETEDLKRGLYDIVVYRSSLKLTGSFDIAYLQQKKITGQEFLLNEAKLIVGISDLRGITEQVEGKWKNETLSFNSGVDNLLIFSGVSCSVSLSDRDEDVPFNIDLRIKGSESVMFTPLGETTLVSLKSNCSTPSFTGAFLPESRQVSENGFSATWKILNLNRNYPQVFTAEKWNIDLNDSSFGVNLLLPVDQYQKSIRSIKYAFLIIILTFVICFFAEVLQKKNIHPFQYLLIGLALCLFYTLLVSISEHLNFSLS
;
A
#
# COMPACT_ATOMS: atom_id res chain seq x y z
N MET A 1 -11.84 -5.33 -84.92
CA MET A 1 -11.45 -5.18 -83.48
C MET A 1 -10.14 -5.94 -83.32
N GLU A 2 -8.99 -5.25 -83.42
CA GLU A 2 -7.67 -5.83 -83.22
C GLU A 2 -7.46 -6.21 -81.79
N GLN A 3 -7.36 -7.50 -81.50
CA GLN A 3 -6.85 -7.95 -80.25
C GLN A 3 -5.32 -7.74 -80.25
N THR A 4 -4.87 -6.68 -79.57
CA THR A 4 -3.43 -6.42 -79.39
C THR A 4 -2.85 -7.52 -78.55
N GLU A 5 -2.19 -8.49 -79.12
CA GLU A 5 -1.42 -9.50 -78.44
C GLU A 5 -0.28 -8.85 -77.69
N LEU A 6 -0.34 -8.96 -76.36
CA LEU A 6 0.69 -8.46 -75.47
C LEU A 6 2.03 -9.16 -75.71
N THR A 7 3.11 -8.42 -75.86
CA THR A 7 4.43 -9.01 -75.96
C THR A 7 4.79 -9.85 -74.74
N PRO A 8 5.59 -10.91 -74.84
CA PRO A 8 5.94 -11.82 -73.74
C PRO A 8 6.46 -11.07 -72.47
N ILE A 9 7.18 -9.97 -72.72
CA ILE A 9 7.68 -9.07 -71.61
C ILE A 9 6.54 -8.35 -70.87
N GLN A 10 5.53 -7.93 -71.65
CA GLN A 10 4.36 -7.25 -71.03
C GLN A 10 3.48 -8.23 -70.26
N GLU A 11 3.38 -9.48 -70.62
CA GLU A 11 2.70 -10.52 -69.86
C GLU A 11 3.46 -10.89 -68.60
N GLU A 12 4.78 -10.96 -68.63
CA GLU A 12 5.60 -11.18 -67.43
C GLU A 12 5.51 -10.05 -66.42
N VAL A 13 5.59 -8.81 -66.89
CA VAL A 13 5.40 -7.60 -66.03
C VAL A 13 3.99 -7.57 -65.47
N ARG A 14 2.96 -7.90 -66.23
CA ARG A 14 1.56 -7.96 -65.76
C ARG A 14 1.35 -9.08 -64.72
N LYS A 15 1.95 -10.27 -64.92
CA LYS A 15 1.92 -11.37 -63.94
C LYS A 15 2.67 -11.03 -62.66
N ARG A 16 3.79 -10.31 -62.75
CA ARG A 16 4.58 -9.83 -61.62
C ARG A 16 3.82 -8.73 -60.80
N ASN A 17 3.19 -7.78 -61.49
CA ASN A 17 2.35 -6.75 -60.86
C ASN A 17 1.11 -7.35 -60.19
N ASN A 18 0.42 -8.31 -60.85
CA ASN A 18 -0.73 -8.98 -60.23
C ASN A 18 -0.35 -9.79 -58.99
N LYS A 19 0.82 -10.45 -58.97
CA LYS A 19 1.34 -11.13 -57.76
C LYS A 19 1.69 -10.13 -56.66
N SER A 20 2.32 -9.02 -56.97
CA SER A 20 2.65 -7.96 -56.02
C SER A 20 1.38 -7.37 -55.38
N ASN A 21 0.37 -7.06 -56.20
CA ASN A 21 -0.90 -6.53 -55.75
C ASN A 21 -1.65 -7.52 -54.83
N ALA A 22 -1.62 -8.81 -55.15
CA ALA A 22 -2.25 -9.87 -54.35
C ALA A 22 -1.61 -9.96 -52.93
N VAL A 23 -0.26 -9.87 -52.84
CA VAL A 23 0.45 -9.87 -51.54
C VAL A 23 0.13 -8.61 -50.76
N THR A 24 0.10 -7.44 -51.41
CA THR A 24 -0.22 -6.15 -50.75
C THR A 24 -1.65 -6.15 -50.20
N ILE A 25 -2.64 -6.60 -50.96
CA ILE A 25 -4.03 -6.73 -50.51
C ILE A 25 -4.12 -7.65 -49.30
N LYS A 26 -3.36 -8.73 -49.29
CA LYS A 26 -3.36 -9.70 -48.20
C LYS A 26 -2.77 -9.11 -46.92
N ILE A 27 -1.67 -8.36 -47.00
CA ILE A 27 -1.09 -7.65 -45.84
C ILE A 27 -2.10 -6.65 -45.27
N ILE A 28 -2.78 -5.89 -46.11
CA ILE A 28 -3.81 -4.94 -45.67
C ILE A 28 -4.95 -5.70 -44.96
N LEU A 29 -5.37 -6.84 -45.47
CA LEU A 29 -6.45 -7.62 -44.87
C LEU A 29 -6.03 -8.24 -43.54
N ILE A 30 -4.79 -8.72 -43.39
CA ILE A 30 -4.24 -9.21 -42.15
C ILE A 30 -4.16 -8.06 -41.13
N ALA A 31 -3.70 -6.87 -41.55
CA ALA A 31 -3.65 -5.69 -40.68
C ALA A 31 -5.06 -5.28 -40.19
N LEU A 32 -6.06 -5.32 -41.05
CA LEU A 32 -7.46 -5.05 -40.70
C LEU A 32 -8.01 -6.09 -39.74
N LEU A 33 -7.67 -7.36 -39.91
CA LEU A 33 -8.02 -8.43 -38.98
C LEU A 33 -7.40 -8.24 -37.60
N ILE A 34 -6.12 -7.84 -37.53
CA ILE A 34 -5.43 -7.53 -36.28
C ILE A 34 -6.19 -6.39 -35.56
N ILE A 35 -6.56 -5.33 -36.29
CA ILE A 35 -7.33 -4.21 -35.71
C ILE A 35 -8.70 -4.69 -35.20
N ALA A 36 -9.39 -5.53 -35.96
CA ALA A 36 -10.69 -6.07 -35.54
C ALA A 36 -10.59 -6.94 -34.26
N LEU A 37 -9.47 -7.68 -34.08
CA LEU A 37 -9.23 -8.50 -32.88
C LEU A 37 -8.86 -7.69 -31.63
N ILE A 38 -8.53 -6.39 -31.77
CA ILE A 38 -8.34 -5.51 -30.62
C ILE A 38 -9.66 -5.38 -29.85
N ILE A 39 -10.83 -5.39 -30.53
CA ILE A 39 -12.14 -5.23 -29.88
C ILE A 39 -12.39 -6.30 -28.81
N PRO A 40 -12.34 -7.61 -29.07
CA PRO A 40 -12.55 -8.62 -28.05
C PRO A 40 -11.49 -8.58 -26.95
N ILE A 41 -10.23 -8.25 -27.24
CA ILE A 41 -9.16 -8.12 -26.25
C ILE A 41 -9.46 -6.97 -25.27
N THR A 42 -9.88 -5.81 -25.78
CA THR A 42 -10.24 -4.65 -24.93
C THR A 42 -11.48 -4.95 -24.10
N MET A 43 -12.45 -5.70 -24.60
CA MET A 43 -13.60 -6.14 -23.82
C MET A 43 -13.18 -7.00 -22.61
N VAL A 44 -12.25 -7.94 -22.81
CA VAL A 44 -11.72 -8.77 -21.72
C VAL A 44 -10.93 -7.93 -20.72
N GLN A 45 -10.10 -6.98 -21.18
CA GLN A 45 -9.41 -6.04 -20.30
C GLN A 45 -10.38 -5.23 -19.45
N ASN A 46 -11.43 -4.68 -20.06
CA ASN A 46 -12.44 -3.90 -19.36
C ASN A 46 -13.16 -4.73 -18.29
N MET A 47 -13.50 -5.99 -18.60
CA MET A 47 -14.14 -6.90 -17.65
C MET A 47 -13.25 -7.14 -16.43
N ILE A 48 -11.94 -7.36 -16.61
CA ILE A 48 -11.02 -7.54 -15.48
C ILE A 48 -10.88 -6.26 -14.66
N THR A 49 -10.79 -5.11 -15.34
CA THR A 49 -10.68 -3.82 -14.67
C THR A 49 -11.95 -3.52 -13.84
N GLU A 50 -13.13 -3.84 -14.38
CA GLU A 50 -14.40 -3.72 -13.68
C GLU A 50 -14.44 -4.62 -12.44
N ARG A 51 -14.01 -5.88 -12.56
CA ARG A 51 -13.94 -6.81 -11.42
C ARG A 51 -12.97 -6.34 -10.35
N ASN A 52 -11.79 -5.85 -10.74
CA ASN A 52 -10.83 -5.27 -9.79
C ASN A 52 -11.43 -4.04 -9.07
N ARG A 53 -12.18 -3.21 -9.79
CA ARG A 53 -12.90 -2.08 -9.18
C ARG A 53 -13.94 -2.55 -8.18
N THR A 54 -14.75 -3.54 -8.53
CA THR A 54 -15.77 -4.10 -7.63
C THR A 54 -15.14 -4.77 -6.40
N ALA A 55 -13.97 -5.42 -6.55
CA ALA A 55 -13.20 -5.95 -5.42
C ALA A 55 -12.76 -4.84 -4.46
N ASN A 56 -12.25 -3.74 -4.99
CA ASN A 56 -11.84 -2.58 -4.18
C ASN A 56 -13.06 -1.90 -3.50
N GLU A 57 -14.19 -1.82 -4.19
CA GLU A 57 -15.45 -1.30 -3.61
C GLU A 57 -15.95 -2.21 -2.48
N ALA A 58 -15.89 -3.53 -2.64
CA ALA A 58 -16.22 -4.49 -1.60
C ALA A 58 -15.29 -4.38 -0.39
N SER A 59 -13.97 -4.22 -0.62
CA SER A 59 -12.99 -3.98 0.45
C SER A 59 -13.30 -2.67 1.18
N ALA A 60 -13.57 -1.58 0.45
CA ALA A 60 -13.92 -0.29 1.05
C ALA A 60 -15.19 -0.36 1.89
N GLU A 61 -16.21 -1.13 1.46
CA GLU A 61 -17.45 -1.33 2.24
C GLU A 61 -17.18 -2.08 3.56
N VAL A 62 -16.33 -3.12 3.53
CA VAL A 62 -15.95 -3.84 4.75
C VAL A 62 -15.14 -2.93 5.67
N GLN A 63 -14.17 -2.18 5.14
CA GLN A 63 -13.37 -1.23 5.91
C GLN A 63 -14.23 -0.16 6.60
N GLN A 64 -15.28 0.32 5.92
CA GLN A 64 -16.22 1.28 6.53
C GLN A 64 -16.99 0.71 7.71
N LYS A 65 -17.32 -0.58 7.70
CA LYS A 65 -18.11 -1.25 8.75
C LYS A 65 -17.24 -1.89 9.83
N TRP A 66 -16.05 -2.33 9.49
CA TRP A 66 -15.12 -2.99 10.39
C TRP A 66 -14.12 -2.00 10.97
N SER A 67 -13.11 -1.67 10.25
CA SER A 67 -12.11 -0.60 10.43
C SER A 67 -11.16 -0.58 9.23
N LYS A 68 -10.60 0.58 8.96
CA LYS A 68 -9.58 0.78 7.91
C LYS A 68 -8.24 0.14 8.29
N PRO A 69 -7.26 0.10 7.35
CA PRO A 69 -5.86 -0.16 7.68
C PRO A 69 -5.38 0.72 8.83
N GLN A 70 -4.62 0.15 9.76
CA GLN A 70 -4.16 0.86 10.95
C GLN A 70 -2.70 1.26 10.82
N ASN A 71 -2.41 2.52 11.19
CA ASN A 71 -1.07 2.99 11.49
C ASN A 71 -1.03 3.47 12.94
N ILE A 72 -0.13 2.90 13.73
CA ILE A 72 0.07 3.23 15.14
C ILE A 72 1.28 4.15 15.27
N THR A 73 1.04 5.35 15.72
CA THR A 73 2.06 6.39 15.89
C THR A 73 2.15 6.78 17.37
N GLY A 74 3.22 6.45 18.00
CA GLY A 74 3.37 6.80 19.41
C GLY A 74 3.79 5.66 20.31
N PRO A 75 3.80 5.95 21.63
CA PRO A 75 3.33 7.19 22.25
C PRO A 75 4.26 8.38 22.02
N MET A 76 3.72 9.59 22.19
CA MET A 76 4.42 10.86 22.12
C MET A 76 4.00 11.74 23.29
N LEU A 77 4.95 12.37 23.95
CA LEU A 77 4.70 13.31 25.03
C LEU A 77 4.64 14.73 24.46
N VAL A 78 3.56 15.44 24.78
CA VAL A 78 3.34 16.82 24.32
C VAL A 78 3.20 17.72 25.53
N ILE A 79 4.07 18.73 25.59
CA ILE A 79 4.12 19.68 26.73
C ILE A 79 3.83 21.08 26.19
N PRO A 80 2.73 21.72 26.63
CA PRO A 80 2.50 23.11 26.31
C PRO A 80 3.51 24.00 27.03
N TYR A 81 3.92 25.09 26.37
CA TYR A 81 4.75 26.14 27.01
C TYR A 81 4.33 27.51 26.54
N LYS A 82 4.54 28.53 27.37
CA LYS A 82 4.32 29.92 27.01
C LYS A 82 5.61 30.51 26.45
N GLU A 83 5.52 31.07 25.26
CA GLU A 83 6.58 31.86 24.64
C GLU A 83 6.15 33.34 24.64
N TYR A 84 6.99 34.21 25.18
CA TYR A 84 6.70 35.63 25.24
C TYR A 84 7.29 36.33 24.03
N ILE A 85 6.44 36.77 23.10
CA ILE A 85 6.81 37.49 21.90
C ILE A 85 6.69 39.00 22.15
N GLU A 86 7.78 39.74 21.88
CA GLU A 86 7.72 41.20 21.87
C GLU A 86 7.10 41.70 20.56
N GLN A 87 5.95 42.36 20.66
CA GLN A 87 5.35 43.06 19.53
C GLN A 87 5.99 44.45 19.35
N GLU A 88 5.84 45.05 18.14
CA GLU A 88 6.37 46.40 17.80
C GLU A 88 6.02 47.50 18.80
N ASN A 89 4.93 47.32 19.60
CA ASN A 89 4.46 48.26 20.66
C ASN A 89 5.05 47.97 22.05
N LYS A 90 6.13 47.17 22.20
CA LYS A 90 6.75 46.79 23.48
C LYS A 90 5.81 46.06 24.45
N THR A 91 4.64 45.60 24.03
CA THR A 91 3.78 44.70 24.80
C THR A 91 4.24 43.26 24.61
N ARG A 92 4.48 42.55 25.72
CA ARG A 92 4.80 41.12 25.69
C ARG A 92 3.47 40.36 25.64
N GLN A 93 3.24 39.61 24.60
CA GLN A 93 2.10 38.70 24.47
C GLN A 93 2.59 37.26 24.65
N ALA A 94 1.93 36.52 25.56
CA ALA A 94 2.20 35.10 25.73
C ALA A 94 1.47 34.30 24.65
N GLU A 95 2.19 33.48 23.89
CA GLU A 95 1.66 32.52 22.94
C GLU A 95 1.89 31.11 23.48
N ILE A 96 0.85 30.25 23.41
CA ILE A 96 0.98 28.84 23.80
C ILE A 96 1.50 28.06 22.61
N ARG A 97 2.62 27.38 22.81
CA ARG A 97 3.27 26.49 21.84
C ARG A 97 3.44 25.10 22.44
N TYR A 98 3.77 24.14 21.60
CA TYR A 98 3.87 22.73 21.98
C TYR A 98 5.25 22.18 21.73
N LEU A 99 5.84 21.60 22.76
CA LEU A 99 7.05 20.82 22.70
C LEU A 99 6.68 19.33 22.58
N TYR A 100 7.26 18.65 21.62
CA TYR A 100 7.09 17.23 21.37
C TYR A 100 8.34 16.50 21.83
N ILE A 101 8.16 15.51 22.69
CA ILE A 101 9.21 14.62 23.17
C ILE A 101 8.85 13.20 22.76
N LEU A 102 9.77 12.55 22.06
CA LEU A 102 9.65 11.16 21.63
C LEU A 102 10.31 10.23 22.65
N PRO A 103 9.89 8.94 22.75
CA PRO A 103 10.47 8.01 23.72
C PRO A 103 11.96 7.77 23.46
N GLU A 104 12.73 7.52 24.50
CA GLU A 104 14.09 6.99 24.40
C GLU A 104 14.03 5.54 23.89
N GLU A 105 13.27 4.71 24.59
CA GLU A 105 12.99 3.35 24.17
C GLU A 105 11.51 3.17 23.83
N LEU A 106 11.23 2.47 22.72
CA LEU A 106 9.89 2.08 22.32
C LEU A 106 9.86 0.62 21.89
N HIS A 107 9.25 -0.21 22.70
CA HIS A 107 9.05 -1.63 22.43
C HIS A 107 7.57 -1.88 22.17
N ILE A 108 7.25 -2.38 20.98
CA ILE A 108 5.88 -2.75 20.58
C ILE A 108 5.88 -4.28 20.38
N SER A 109 5.08 -4.97 21.14
CA SER A 109 4.83 -6.41 20.95
C SER A 109 3.37 -6.65 20.62
N GLY A 110 3.10 -7.49 19.61
CA GLY A 110 1.73 -7.71 19.15
C GLY A 110 1.46 -9.10 18.63
N ASN A 111 0.21 -9.54 18.83
CA ASN A 111 -0.37 -10.69 18.19
C ASN A 111 -1.50 -10.23 17.26
N LEU A 112 -1.44 -10.65 15.99
CA LEU A 112 -2.44 -10.35 14.97
C LEU A 112 -3.19 -11.63 14.65
N GLU A 113 -4.47 -11.66 14.92
CA GLU A 113 -5.39 -12.76 14.57
C GLU A 113 -6.17 -12.35 13.32
N THR A 114 -5.79 -12.93 12.18
CA THR A 114 -6.43 -12.65 10.90
C THR A 114 -7.64 -13.55 10.66
N GLU A 115 -8.66 -12.99 10.02
CA GLU A 115 -9.87 -13.66 9.60
C GLU A 115 -10.25 -13.19 8.19
N ASP A 116 -10.68 -14.10 7.33
CA ASP A 116 -11.13 -13.79 5.99
C ASP A 116 -12.65 -13.56 6.00
N LEU A 117 -13.05 -12.31 5.70
CA LEU A 117 -14.47 -11.97 5.53
C LEU A 117 -14.85 -12.03 4.06
N LYS A 118 -15.90 -12.82 3.77
CA LYS A 118 -16.45 -12.92 2.42
C LYS A 118 -17.46 -11.80 2.15
N ARG A 119 -17.25 -11.07 1.06
CA ARG A 119 -18.22 -10.10 0.53
C ARG A 119 -18.48 -10.40 -0.94
N GLY A 120 -19.61 -11.06 -1.22
CA GLY A 120 -19.89 -11.60 -2.55
C GLY A 120 -18.86 -12.67 -2.93
N LEU A 121 -18.14 -12.43 -4.00
CA LEU A 121 -17.07 -13.32 -4.50
C LEU A 121 -15.66 -12.94 -3.95
N TYR A 122 -15.57 -11.89 -3.13
CA TYR A 122 -14.27 -11.35 -2.68
C TYR A 122 -14.01 -11.73 -1.22
N ASP A 123 -12.81 -12.21 -0.96
CA ASP A 123 -12.29 -12.45 0.37
C ASP A 123 -11.47 -11.21 0.81
N ILE A 124 -11.78 -10.68 1.99
CA ILE A 124 -11.16 -9.48 2.53
C ILE A 124 -10.57 -9.84 3.88
N VAL A 125 -9.25 -9.65 4.01
CA VAL A 125 -8.57 -9.95 5.27
C VAL A 125 -8.83 -8.83 6.27
N VAL A 126 -9.36 -9.22 7.41
CA VAL A 126 -9.49 -8.37 8.59
C VAL A 126 -8.70 -8.99 9.74
N TYR A 127 -8.41 -8.20 10.75
CA TYR A 127 -7.68 -8.72 11.91
C TYR A 127 -8.16 -8.08 13.21
N ARG A 128 -7.91 -8.81 14.30
CA ARG A 128 -7.88 -8.28 15.66
C ARG A 128 -6.45 -8.33 16.16
N SER A 129 -6.05 -7.34 16.93
CA SER A 129 -4.71 -7.25 17.47
C SER A 129 -4.72 -6.85 18.92
N SER A 130 -3.86 -7.49 19.69
CA SER A 130 -3.48 -7.07 21.03
C SER A 130 -2.05 -6.57 20.97
N LEU A 131 -1.88 -5.26 21.14
CA LEU A 131 -0.59 -4.58 21.09
C LEU A 131 -0.23 -4.11 22.50
N LYS A 132 1.02 -4.30 22.88
CA LYS A 132 1.59 -3.77 24.11
C LYS A 132 2.74 -2.84 23.75
N LEU A 133 2.62 -1.58 24.12
CA LEU A 133 3.62 -0.53 23.92
C LEU A 133 4.29 -0.24 25.27
N THR A 134 5.59 -0.44 25.36
CA THR A 134 6.38 -0.21 26.57
C THR A 134 7.64 0.59 26.22
N GLY A 135 8.15 1.31 27.19
CA GLY A 135 9.38 2.08 27.05
C GLY A 135 9.50 3.18 28.09
N SER A 136 10.32 4.15 27.80
CA SER A 136 10.55 5.29 28.67
C SER A 136 10.76 6.60 27.88
N PHE A 137 10.55 7.72 28.59
CA PHE A 137 10.84 9.06 28.11
C PHE A 137 11.97 9.66 28.94
N ASP A 138 13.05 10.09 28.29
CA ASP A 138 14.06 10.96 28.92
C ASP A 138 13.52 12.39 29.01
N ILE A 139 13.23 12.85 30.22
CA ILE A 139 12.73 14.18 30.53
C ILE A 139 13.83 15.09 31.09
N ALA A 140 15.01 14.56 31.43
CA ALA A 140 16.16 15.33 31.93
C ALA A 140 16.54 16.46 30.97
N TYR A 141 16.23 16.30 29.68
CA TYR A 141 16.34 17.35 28.68
C TYR A 141 15.63 18.67 29.04
N LEU A 142 14.48 18.62 29.73
CA LEU A 142 13.76 19.82 30.16
C LEU A 142 14.53 20.63 31.23
N GLN A 143 15.35 19.94 32.03
CA GLN A 143 16.19 20.57 33.04
C GLN A 143 17.41 21.27 32.39
N GLN A 144 18.00 20.66 31.35
CA GLN A 144 19.17 21.20 30.65
C GLN A 144 18.83 22.41 29.80
N LYS A 145 17.62 22.46 29.22
CA LYS A 145 17.11 23.57 28.43
C LYS A 145 16.02 24.31 29.19
N LYS A 146 16.34 24.98 30.31
CA LYS A 146 15.65 26.22 30.72
C LYS A 146 15.92 27.23 29.60
N ILE A 147 15.19 27.09 28.49
CA ILE A 147 15.26 28.00 27.35
C ILE A 147 14.82 29.34 27.91
N THR A 148 15.72 30.31 27.96
CA THR A 148 15.53 31.65 28.47
C THR A 148 14.26 32.25 27.86
N GLY A 149 13.21 32.49 28.66
CA GLY A 149 11.95 33.09 28.24
C GLY A 149 10.78 32.11 27.95
N GLN A 150 10.93 30.81 28.22
CA GLN A 150 9.85 29.81 28.08
C GLN A 150 9.40 29.30 29.47
N GLU A 151 8.10 29.20 29.65
CA GLU A 151 7.46 28.66 30.87
C GLU A 151 6.72 27.36 30.47
N PHE A 152 7.25 26.19 30.88
CA PHE A 152 6.61 24.88 30.61
C PHE A 152 5.45 24.63 31.52
N LEU A 153 4.30 24.25 30.98
CA LEU A 153 3.09 23.89 31.70
C LEU A 153 3.05 22.37 31.94
N LEU A 154 3.92 21.90 32.85
CA LEU A 154 4.13 20.46 33.10
C LEU A 154 2.85 19.74 33.58
N ASN A 155 1.95 20.44 34.24
CA ASN A 155 0.66 19.91 34.70
C ASN A 155 -0.36 19.72 33.55
N GLU A 156 -0.10 20.32 32.39
CA GLU A 156 -0.94 20.22 31.19
C GLU A 156 -0.35 19.28 30.15
N ALA A 157 0.70 18.54 30.50
CA ALA A 157 1.34 17.59 29.64
C ALA A 157 0.38 16.44 29.24
N LYS A 158 0.45 16.03 27.98
CA LYS A 158 -0.40 14.97 27.44
C LYS A 158 0.45 13.86 26.82
N LEU A 159 0.09 12.62 27.08
CA LEU A 159 0.59 11.45 26.37
C LEU A 159 -0.40 11.12 25.25
N ILE A 160 0.11 11.01 24.02
CA ILE A 160 -0.71 10.85 22.81
C ILE A 160 -0.29 9.57 22.09
N VAL A 161 -1.29 8.80 21.63
CA VAL A 161 -1.10 7.67 20.74
C VAL A 161 -1.94 7.88 19.48
N GLY A 162 -1.28 8.01 18.34
CA GLY A 162 -1.94 8.11 17.04
C GLY A 162 -2.47 6.76 16.59
N ILE A 163 -3.71 6.74 16.14
CA ILE A 163 -4.42 5.57 15.60
C ILE A 163 -5.19 6.06 14.38
N SER A 164 -4.91 5.48 13.21
CA SER A 164 -5.48 5.99 11.95
C SER A 164 -7.00 5.95 11.92
N ASP A 165 -7.60 4.91 12.50
CA ASP A 165 -9.06 4.76 12.55
C ASP A 165 -9.50 4.33 13.95
N LEU A 166 -10.07 5.26 14.70
CA LEU A 166 -10.54 5.04 16.08
C LEU A 166 -11.66 4.01 16.19
N ARG A 167 -12.40 3.73 15.11
CA ARG A 167 -13.41 2.64 15.07
C ARG A 167 -12.78 1.27 15.27
N GLY A 168 -11.46 1.18 15.07
CA GLY A 168 -10.68 -0.02 15.33
C GLY A 168 -10.51 -0.34 16.81
N ILE A 169 -10.64 0.60 17.71
CA ILE A 169 -10.49 0.35 19.15
C ILE A 169 -11.63 -0.55 19.63
N THR A 170 -11.28 -1.66 20.26
CA THR A 170 -12.27 -2.67 20.72
C THR A 170 -12.52 -2.64 22.21
N GLU A 171 -11.58 -2.09 22.98
CA GLU A 171 -11.66 -1.97 24.43
C GLU A 171 -11.09 -0.62 24.87
N GLN A 172 -11.40 -0.22 26.11
CA GLN A 172 -10.81 0.96 26.72
C GLN A 172 -9.29 0.85 26.67
N VAL A 173 -8.64 1.91 26.17
CA VAL A 173 -7.18 1.97 26.16
C VAL A 173 -6.73 2.29 27.58
N GLU A 174 -6.00 1.37 28.16
CA GLU A 174 -5.45 1.50 29.51
C GLU A 174 -3.93 1.55 29.44
N GLY A 175 -3.33 2.20 30.42
CA GLY A 175 -1.89 2.29 30.51
C GLY A 175 -1.41 2.59 31.92
N LYS A 176 -0.09 2.60 32.03
CA LYS A 176 0.62 3.03 33.26
C LYS A 176 1.66 4.06 32.88
N TRP A 177 1.72 5.10 33.68
CA TRP A 177 2.71 6.14 33.65
C TRP A 177 3.41 6.16 35.00
N LYS A 178 4.67 5.77 35.04
CA LYS A 178 5.30 5.45 36.34
C LYS A 178 4.48 4.35 37.07
N ASN A 179 3.87 4.73 38.22
CA ASN A 179 3.01 3.86 39.03
C ASN A 179 1.52 4.24 38.95
N GLU A 180 1.17 5.26 38.15
CA GLU A 180 -0.20 5.73 38.00
C GLU A 180 -0.90 5.03 36.84
N THR A 181 -2.16 4.68 37.00
CA THR A 181 -2.99 4.14 35.93
C THR A 181 -3.50 5.28 35.05
N LEU A 182 -3.31 5.14 33.73
CA LEU A 182 -3.80 6.07 32.74
C LEU A 182 -5.11 5.60 32.14
N SER A 183 -6.03 6.53 31.92
CA SER A 183 -7.23 6.34 31.12
C SER A 183 -7.19 7.28 29.93
N PHE A 184 -7.21 6.73 28.74
CA PHE A 184 -7.15 7.50 27.51
C PHE A 184 -8.54 7.93 27.04
N ASN A 185 -8.63 9.14 26.53
CA ASN A 185 -9.80 9.69 25.90
C ASN A 185 -9.60 9.80 24.38
N SER A 186 -10.70 9.74 23.63
CA SER A 186 -10.66 9.97 22.19
C SER A 186 -10.37 11.44 21.88
N GLY A 187 -9.61 11.66 20.83
CA GLY A 187 -9.27 12.98 20.34
C GLY A 187 -7.84 13.40 20.69
N VAL A 188 -7.24 14.07 19.74
CA VAL A 188 -5.86 14.58 19.82
C VAL A 188 -5.91 16.02 19.31
N ASP A 189 -5.66 16.96 20.19
CA ASP A 189 -5.48 18.35 19.82
C ASP A 189 -4.00 18.58 19.48
N ASN A 190 -3.63 18.23 18.23
CA ASN A 190 -2.23 18.18 17.82
C ASN A 190 -2.09 18.46 16.31
N LEU A 191 -1.01 19.14 15.92
CA LEU A 191 -0.69 19.46 14.52
C LEU A 191 -0.11 18.28 13.73
N LEU A 192 0.45 17.27 14.40
CA LEU A 192 1.17 16.15 13.76
C LEU A 192 0.34 14.87 13.68
N ILE A 193 -0.59 14.67 14.59
CA ILE A 193 -1.43 13.48 14.67
C ILE A 193 -2.89 13.91 14.59
N PHE A 194 -3.57 13.56 13.50
CA PHE A 194 -4.95 13.98 13.24
C PHE A 194 -6.00 13.07 13.90
N SER A 195 -5.63 11.85 14.27
CA SER A 195 -6.53 10.85 14.85
C SER A 195 -5.78 10.03 15.89
N GLY A 196 -6.37 9.84 17.05
CA GLY A 196 -5.74 9.09 18.13
C GLY A 196 -6.44 9.25 19.46
N VAL A 197 -5.77 8.78 20.51
CA VAL A 197 -6.20 8.87 21.89
C VAL A 197 -5.16 9.65 22.70
N SER A 198 -5.61 10.34 23.74
CA SER A 198 -4.75 11.13 24.62
C SER A 198 -5.15 10.99 26.07
N CYS A 199 -4.19 11.16 26.96
CA CYS A 199 -4.44 11.31 28.40
C CYS A 199 -3.52 12.38 28.99
N SER A 200 -3.95 13.05 30.03
CA SER A 200 -3.10 13.96 30.81
C SER A 200 -2.15 13.16 31.68
N VAL A 201 -0.91 13.60 31.76
CA VAL A 201 0.14 12.99 32.58
C VAL A 201 0.76 14.06 33.50
N SER A 202 1.09 13.65 34.71
CA SER A 202 1.75 14.54 35.67
C SER A 202 3.27 14.41 35.50
N LEU A 203 3.92 15.55 35.28
CA LEU A 203 5.37 15.67 35.20
C LEU A 203 5.88 16.53 36.37
N SER A 204 7.05 16.16 36.84
CA SER A 204 7.77 16.92 37.87
C SER A 204 9.12 17.35 37.34
N ASP A 205 9.62 18.49 37.76
CA ASP A 205 10.97 18.99 37.46
C ASP A 205 12.10 18.05 37.90
N ARG A 206 11.78 17.03 38.70
CA ARG A 206 12.76 16.03 39.18
C ARG A 206 12.73 14.72 38.42
N ASP A 207 11.82 14.58 37.46
CA ASP A 207 11.71 13.38 36.66
C ASP A 207 12.86 13.34 35.65
N GLU A 208 13.53 12.22 35.51
CA GLU A 208 14.59 11.97 34.55
C GLU A 208 14.14 10.95 33.51
N ASP A 209 14.00 9.70 33.90
CA ASP A 209 13.52 8.61 33.07
C ASP A 209 12.11 8.17 33.52
N VAL A 210 11.13 8.28 32.65
CA VAL A 210 9.73 8.00 32.97
C VAL A 210 9.22 6.82 32.18
N PRO A 211 9.05 5.65 32.83
CA PRO A 211 8.55 4.46 32.17
C PRO A 211 7.05 4.56 31.89
N PHE A 212 6.65 3.97 30.76
CA PHE A 212 5.25 3.80 30.35
C PHE A 212 4.96 2.37 29.92
N ASN A 213 3.69 1.99 30.03
CA ASN A 213 3.13 0.76 29.49
C ASN A 213 1.71 1.07 29.01
N ILE A 214 1.37 0.71 27.76
CA ILE A 214 0.05 0.94 27.17
C ILE A 214 -0.40 -0.37 26.53
N ASP A 215 -1.60 -0.82 26.92
CA ASP A 215 -2.26 -1.96 26.33
C ASP A 215 -3.33 -1.46 25.34
N LEU A 216 -3.17 -1.84 24.06
CA LEU A 216 -4.01 -1.37 22.98
C LEU A 216 -4.61 -2.57 22.23
N ARG A 217 -5.95 -2.72 22.31
CA ARG A 217 -6.68 -3.73 21.57
C ARG A 217 -7.42 -3.09 20.41
N ILE A 218 -7.02 -3.47 19.20
CA ILE A 218 -7.54 -2.89 17.97
C ILE A 218 -7.93 -3.96 16.98
N LYS A 219 -8.84 -3.58 16.08
CA LYS A 219 -9.14 -4.30 14.84
C LYS A 219 -8.80 -3.41 13.67
N GLY A 220 -8.52 -4.05 12.53
CA GLY A 220 -8.21 -3.36 11.29
C GLY A 220 -8.45 -4.26 10.10
N SER A 221 -8.12 -3.78 8.93
CA SER A 221 -8.17 -4.52 7.67
C SER A 221 -6.88 -4.33 6.89
N GLU A 222 -6.55 -5.30 6.07
CA GLU A 222 -5.48 -5.28 5.07
C GLU A 222 -4.06 -5.05 5.59
N SER A 223 -3.83 -4.09 6.48
CA SER A 223 -2.47 -3.81 6.96
C SER A 223 -2.43 -3.26 8.38
N VAL A 224 -1.29 -3.49 9.03
CA VAL A 224 -0.89 -2.79 10.25
C VAL A 224 0.49 -2.20 10.06
N MET A 225 0.60 -0.92 10.36
CA MET A 225 1.80 -0.12 10.24
C MET A 225 2.17 0.52 11.58
N PHE A 226 3.45 0.83 11.75
CA PHE A 226 3.98 1.49 12.93
C PHE A 226 4.90 2.64 12.51
N THR A 227 4.88 3.73 13.25
CA THR A 227 5.81 4.84 13.08
C THR A 227 6.91 4.74 14.12
N PRO A 228 8.20 4.72 13.75
CA PRO A 228 9.31 4.54 14.69
C PRO A 228 9.62 5.84 15.44
N LEU A 229 9.06 6.03 16.64
CA LEU A 229 9.28 7.24 17.43
C LEU A 229 10.41 7.12 18.45
N GLY A 230 10.73 5.91 18.92
CA GLY A 230 11.81 5.69 19.89
C GLY A 230 13.17 6.15 19.36
N GLU A 231 14.08 6.55 20.25
CA GLU A 231 15.50 6.63 19.90
C GLU A 231 15.98 5.24 19.43
N THR A 232 15.53 4.20 20.15
CA THR A 232 15.52 2.84 19.67
C THR A 232 14.05 2.35 19.64
N THR A 233 13.57 1.95 18.46
CA THR A 233 12.25 1.32 18.29
C THR A 233 12.40 -0.15 17.97
N LEU A 234 11.82 -1.00 18.80
CA LEU A 234 11.73 -2.45 18.61
C LEU A 234 10.26 -2.85 18.40
N VAL A 235 9.95 -3.51 17.28
CA VAL A 235 8.60 -4.03 17.02
C VAL A 235 8.70 -5.54 16.80
N SER A 236 7.90 -6.30 17.54
CA SER A 236 7.81 -7.76 17.43
C SER A 236 6.35 -8.14 17.18
N LEU A 237 6.08 -8.72 16.00
CA LEU A 237 4.75 -9.16 15.61
C LEU A 237 4.70 -10.66 15.39
N LYS A 238 3.58 -11.26 15.78
CA LYS A 238 3.21 -12.64 15.46
C LYS A 238 1.81 -12.63 14.84
N SER A 239 1.57 -13.53 13.89
CA SER A 239 0.25 -13.66 13.24
C SER A 239 0.05 -15.07 12.69
N ASN A 240 -1.20 -15.48 12.57
CA ASN A 240 -1.63 -16.68 11.85
C ASN A 240 -1.68 -16.48 10.32
N CYS A 241 -1.36 -15.29 9.78
CA CYS A 241 -1.29 -15.05 8.34
C CYS A 241 -0.09 -15.77 7.71
N SER A 242 -0.35 -16.67 6.77
CA SER A 242 0.70 -17.45 6.08
C SER A 242 1.37 -16.69 4.92
N THR A 243 0.78 -15.59 4.45
CA THR A 243 1.26 -14.83 3.29
C THR A 243 1.45 -13.34 3.60
N PRO A 244 2.34 -12.98 4.57
CA PRO A 244 2.60 -11.60 4.90
C PRO A 244 3.39 -10.89 3.79
N SER A 245 3.08 -9.63 3.53
CA SER A 245 3.89 -8.75 2.69
C SER A 245 4.45 -7.61 3.55
N PHE A 246 5.71 -7.69 3.91
CA PHE A 246 6.38 -6.65 4.69
C PHE A 246 6.62 -5.43 3.81
N THR A 247 6.23 -4.26 4.31
CA THR A 247 6.18 -3.01 3.53
C THR A 247 6.53 -1.78 4.38
N GLY A 248 6.66 -0.63 3.72
CA GLY A 248 7.00 0.65 4.33
C GLY A 248 8.47 0.99 4.21
N ALA A 249 8.92 1.94 5.03
CA ALA A 249 10.28 2.47 4.98
C ALA A 249 11.35 1.44 5.43
N PHE A 250 10.96 0.46 6.24
CA PHE A 250 11.89 -0.51 6.84
C PHE A 250 11.36 -1.94 6.71
N LEU A 251 12.24 -2.85 6.30
CA LEU A 251 11.97 -4.28 6.32
C LEU A 251 12.36 -4.88 7.68
N PRO A 252 11.76 -6.03 8.07
CA PRO A 252 12.11 -6.68 9.33
C PRO A 252 13.57 -7.16 9.33
N GLU A 253 14.26 -6.98 10.47
CA GLU A 253 15.61 -7.49 10.70
C GLU A 253 15.62 -9.02 10.75
N SER A 254 14.60 -9.60 11.39
CA SER A 254 14.38 -11.05 11.40
C SER A 254 12.94 -11.38 11.07
N ARG A 255 12.74 -12.47 10.31
CA ARG A 255 11.41 -12.97 9.96
C ARG A 255 11.41 -14.47 9.80
N GLN A 256 10.33 -15.08 10.26
CA GLN A 256 10.01 -16.48 10.02
C GLN A 256 8.60 -16.54 9.45
N VAL A 257 8.43 -17.18 8.31
CA VAL A 257 7.13 -17.37 7.65
C VAL A 257 6.90 -18.84 7.43
N SER A 258 5.74 -19.34 7.83
CA SER A 258 5.32 -20.73 7.70
C SER A 258 3.86 -20.82 7.26
N GLU A 259 3.38 -22.01 6.97
CA GLU A 259 1.96 -22.24 6.66
C GLU A 259 1.02 -21.85 7.82
N ASN A 260 1.51 -21.88 9.06
CA ASN A 260 0.73 -21.55 10.26
C ASN A 260 0.80 -20.08 10.66
N GLY A 261 1.52 -19.24 9.89
CA GLY A 261 1.65 -17.83 10.16
C GLY A 261 3.07 -17.30 10.10
N PHE A 262 3.28 -16.11 10.64
CA PHE A 262 4.59 -15.46 10.66
C PHE A 262 4.95 -14.91 12.03
N SER A 263 6.27 -14.75 12.24
CA SER A 263 6.83 -13.85 13.25
C SER A 263 7.86 -12.94 12.60
N ALA A 264 7.87 -11.67 12.98
CA ALA A 264 8.77 -10.67 12.43
C ALA A 264 9.19 -9.67 13.50
N THR A 265 10.45 -9.24 13.44
CA THR A 265 11.02 -8.26 14.37
C THR A 265 11.73 -7.16 13.60
N TRP A 266 11.47 -5.91 13.96
CA TRP A 266 12.13 -4.71 13.43
C TRP A 266 12.90 -4.03 14.56
N LYS A 267 14.06 -3.49 14.22
CA LYS A 267 14.85 -2.62 15.08
C LYS A 267 15.24 -1.38 14.27
N ILE A 268 14.75 -0.23 14.68
CA ILE A 268 14.99 1.06 14.01
C ILE A 268 15.57 2.04 15.01
N LEU A 269 16.66 2.68 14.63
CA LEU A 269 17.31 3.71 15.43
C LEU A 269 16.84 5.10 14.99
N ASN A 270 16.94 6.08 15.86
CA ASN A 270 16.67 7.51 15.55
C ASN A 270 17.48 8.01 14.34
N LEU A 271 18.67 7.47 14.12
CA LEU A 271 19.54 7.80 12.98
C LEU A 271 18.96 7.34 11.62
N ASN A 272 17.97 6.48 11.63
CA ASN A 272 17.32 5.97 10.41
C ASN A 272 16.13 6.84 9.95
N ARG A 273 15.79 7.93 10.66
CA ARG A 273 14.63 8.79 10.39
C ARG A 273 14.99 10.27 10.37
N ASN A 274 14.15 11.11 9.75
CA ASN A 274 14.45 12.52 9.48
C ASN A 274 13.81 13.49 10.48
N TYR A 275 13.58 13.09 11.71
CA TYR A 275 13.04 13.97 12.75
C TYR A 275 13.74 13.73 14.09
N PRO A 276 13.99 14.81 14.88
CA PRO A 276 14.74 14.72 16.13
C PRO A 276 13.87 14.14 17.26
N GLN A 277 14.52 13.79 18.37
CA GLN A 277 13.85 13.27 19.58
C GLN A 277 13.00 14.33 20.28
N VAL A 278 13.40 15.59 20.19
CA VAL A 278 12.70 16.72 20.81
C VAL A 278 12.60 17.87 19.82
N PHE A 279 11.38 18.33 19.56
CA PHE A 279 11.12 19.38 18.57
C PHE A 279 9.84 20.15 18.84
N THR A 280 9.68 21.29 18.16
CA THR A 280 8.44 22.07 18.07
C THR A 280 7.92 21.99 16.63
N ALA A 281 6.59 21.91 16.45
CA ALA A 281 5.99 21.71 15.12
C ALA A 281 6.31 22.84 14.14
N GLU A 282 6.52 24.07 14.63
CA GLU A 282 6.79 25.24 13.78
C GLU A 282 8.17 25.21 13.11
N LYS A 283 9.13 24.53 13.73
CA LYS A 283 10.51 24.45 13.20
C LYS A 283 10.71 23.30 12.21
N TRP A 284 9.83 22.33 12.20
CA TRP A 284 9.99 21.09 11.44
C TRP A 284 8.73 20.77 10.66
N ASN A 285 8.84 20.73 9.34
CA ASN A 285 7.79 20.16 8.48
C ASN A 285 7.96 18.64 8.44
N ILE A 286 7.45 17.95 9.47
CA ILE A 286 7.62 16.50 9.65
C ILE A 286 6.39 15.79 9.14
N ASP A 287 6.57 14.88 8.17
CA ASP A 287 5.60 13.83 7.90
C ASP A 287 6.08 12.53 8.57
N LEU A 288 5.42 12.21 9.68
CA LEU A 288 5.70 11.00 10.44
C LEU A 288 5.39 9.72 9.66
N ASN A 289 4.48 9.79 8.68
CA ASN A 289 4.05 8.64 7.89
C ASN A 289 5.13 8.16 6.92
N ASP A 290 6.03 9.03 6.46
CA ASP A 290 7.13 8.67 5.55
C ASP A 290 8.05 7.59 6.12
N SER A 291 8.16 7.51 7.45
CA SER A 291 8.95 6.51 8.14
C SER A 291 8.15 5.27 8.59
N SER A 292 6.87 5.17 8.24
CA SER A 292 6.03 4.06 8.66
C SER A 292 6.48 2.74 8.02
N PHE A 293 6.39 1.67 8.78
CA PHE A 293 6.74 0.32 8.37
C PHE A 293 5.78 -0.70 9.00
N GLY A 294 5.69 -1.88 8.41
CA GLY A 294 4.81 -2.91 8.95
C GLY A 294 4.54 -4.04 7.98
N VAL A 295 3.32 -4.55 7.99
CA VAL A 295 2.91 -5.71 7.21
C VAL A 295 1.55 -5.50 6.56
N ASN A 296 1.46 -5.85 5.27
CA ASN A 296 0.21 -6.06 4.58
C ASN A 296 -0.19 -7.53 4.74
N LEU A 297 -1.42 -7.75 5.16
CA LEU A 297 -2.04 -9.07 5.41
C LEU A 297 -2.94 -9.47 4.23
N LEU A 298 -2.63 -8.96 3.04
CA LEU A 298 -3.43 -9.18 1.85
C LEU A 298 -3.42 -10.65 1.45
N LEU A 299 -4.62 -11.17 1.18
CA LEU A 299 -4.74 -12.28 0.24
C LEU A 299 -4.11 -11.82 -1.08
N PRO A 300 -3.38 -12.68 -1.79
CA PRO A 300 -2.69 -12.26 -2.99
C PRO A 300 -3.70 -11.75 -4.04
N VAL A 301 -3.92 -10.43 -4.06
CA VAL A 301 -4.61 -9.68 -5.15
C VAL A 301 -3.83 -9.83 -6.47
N ASP A 302 -2.75 -10.53 -6.42
CA ASP A 302 -1.80 -10.81 -7.50
C ASP A 302 -2.44 -11.50 -8.72
N GLN A 303 -3.59 -12.18 -8.55
CA GLN A 303 -4.27 -12.89 -9.64
C GLN A 303 -4.78 -11.92 -10.72
N TYR A 304 -5.43 -10.81 -10.30
CA TYR A 304 -5.93 -9.81 -11.25
C TYR A 304 -4.79 -9.06 -11.94
N GLN A 305 -3.71 -8.74 -11.21
CA GLN A 305 -2.54 -8.09 -11.80
C GLN A 305 -1.80 -9.01 -12.78
N LYS A 306 -1.66 -10.30 -12.46
CA LYS A 306 -1.09 -11.31 -13.36
C LYS A 306 -1.94 -11.47 -14.61
N SER A 307 -3.27 -11.53 -14.45
CA SER A 307 -4.22 -11.62 -15.56
C SER A 307 -4.16 -10.38 -16.47
N ILE A 308 -4.12 -9.17 -15.90
CA ILE A 308 -3.96 -7.92 -16.66
C ILE A 308 -2.63 -7.92 -17.44
N ARG A 309 -1.53 -8.34 -16.83
CA ARG A 309 -0.23 -8.45 -17.52
C ARG A 309 -0.29 -9.44 -18.65
N SER A 310 -0.89 -10.62 -18.46
CA SER A 310 -1.03 -11.64 -19.49
C SER A 310 -1.81 -11.12 -20.69
N ILE A 311 -2.92 -10.42 -20.47
CA ILE A 311 -3.72 -9.84 -21.57
C ILE A 311 -2.99 -8.69 -22.27
N LYS A 312 -2.22 -7.90 -21.54
CA LYS A 312 -1.39 -6.85 -22.16
C LYS A 312 -0.43 -7.41 -23.21
N TYR A 313 0.05 -8.64 -23.01
CA TYR A 313 0.91 -9.33 -23.98
C TYR A 313 0.13 -10.14 -25.03
N ALA A 314 -1.18 -10.33 -24.89
CA ALA A 314 -2.01 -11.05 -25.86
C ALA A 314 -1.92 -10.43 -27.25
N PHE A 315 -1.95 -9.10 -27.34
CA PHE A 315 -1.82 -8.38 -28.61
C PHE A 315 -0.51 -8.70 -29.32
N LEU A 316 0.60 -8.74 -28.61
CA LEU A 316 1.92 -9.08 -29.18
C LEU A 316 1.94 -10.52 -29.69
N ILE A 317 1.34 -11.45 -28.96
CA ILE A 317 1.27 -12.87 -29.35
C ILE A 317 0.41 -13.03 -30.60
N ILE A 318 -0.71 -12.34 -30.73
CA ILE A 318 -1.54 -12.38 -31.94
C ILE A 318 -0.79 -11.83 -33.15
N ILE A 319 -0.11 -10.69 -33.02
CA ILE A 319 0.70 -10.14 -34.11
C ILE A 319 1.79 -11.14 -34.51
N LEU A 320 2.54 -11.67 -33.55
CA LEU A 320 3.62 -12.61 -33.81
C LEU A 320 3.11 -13.89 -34.53
N THR A 321 1.98 -14.41 -34.06
CA THR A 321 1.35 -15.59 -34.69
C THR A 321 0.96 -15.31 -36.14
N PHE A 322 0.35 -14.16 -36.42
CA PHE A 322 -0.04 -13.78 -37.78
C PHE A 322 1.17 -13.55 -38.67
N VAL A 323 2.24 -12.94 -38.14
CA VAL A 323 3.51 -12.77 -38.87
C VAL A 323 4.12 -14.14 -39.22
N ILE A 324 4.15 -15.07 -38.25
CA ILE A 324 4.67 -16.45 -38.50
C ILE A 324 3.81 -17.17 -39.55
N CYS A 325 2.49 -17.11 -39.47
CA CYS A 325 1.57 -17.69 -40.42
C CYS A 325 1.79 -17.09 -41.83
N PHE A 326 1.96 -15.78 -41.91
CA PHE A 326 2.24 -15.08 -43.16
C PHE A 326 3.58 -15.52 -43.79
N PHE A 327 4.65 -15.60 -43.00
CA PHE A 327 5.94 -16.11 -43.50
C PHE A 327 5.87 -17.57 -43.93
N ALA A 328 5.20 -18.44 -43.17
CA ALA A 328 4.99 -19.83 -43.54
C ALA A 328 4.26 -19.96 -44.87
N GLU A 329 3.26 -19.12 -45.10
CA GLU A 329 2.53 -19.07 -46.37
C GLU A 329 3.44 -18.67 -47.56
N VAL A 330 4.21 -17.59 -47.37
CA VAL A 330 5.12 -17.07 -48.41
C VAL A 330 6.20 -18.09 -48.76
N LEU A 331 6.82 -18.73 -47.75
CA LEU A 331 7.89 -19.71 -47.92
C LEU A 331 7.40 -21.01 -48.56
N GLN A 332 6.23 -21.50 -48.16
CA GLN A 332 5.65 -22.74 -48.66
C GLN A 332 4.90 -22.58 -49.99
N LYS A 333 4.72 -21.33 -50.47
CA LYS A 333 3.94 -20.99 -51.69
C LYS A 333 2.50 -21.53 -51.61
N LYS A 334 1.93 -21.70 -50.42
CA LYS A 334 0.54 -22.14 -50.20
C LYS A 334 -0.31 -20.92 -49.83
N ASN A 335 -1.52 -20.84 -50.38
CA ASN A 335 -2.45 -19.76 -50.06
C ASN A 335 -3.28 -20.17 -48.84
N ILE A 336 -3.10 -19.44 -47.72
CA ILE A 336 -3.95 -19.54 -46.54
C ILE A 336 -5.14 -18.59 -46.75
N HIS A 337 -6.36 -19.10 -46.55
CA HIS A 337 -7.56 -18.26 -46.69
C HIS A 337 -7.68 -17.29 -45.51
N PRO A 338 -8.07 -16.01 -45.69
CA PRO A 338 -8.21 -15.03 -44.63
C PRO A 338 -9.09 -15.48 -43.43
N PHE A 339 -10.08 -16.34 -43.72
CA PHE A 339 -10.93 -16.91 -42.67
C PHE A 339 -10.14 -17.81 -41.70
N GLN A 340 -9.05 -18.43 -42.10
CA GLN A 340 -8.20 -19.22 -41.22
C GLN A 340 -7.41 -18.34 -40.26
N TYR A 341 -6.95 -17.15 -40.70
CA TYR A 341 -6.36 -16.15 -39.80
C TYR A 341 -7.37 -15.65 -38.76
N LEU A 342 -8.62 -15.42 -39.19
CA LEU A 342 -9.69 -15.03 -38.26
C LEU A 342 -9.93 -16.12 -37.21
N LEU A 343 -10.01 -17.37 -37.60
CA LEU A 343 -10.21 -18.50 -36.66
C LEU A 343 -9.07 -18.63 -35.65
N ILE A 344 -7.81 -18.50 -36.13
CA ILE A 344 -6.63 -18.53 -35.24
C ILE A 344 -6.69 -17.38 -34.24
N GLY A 345 -7.01 -16.16 -34.69
CA GLY A 345 -7.14 -14.98 -33.83
C GLY A 345 -8.24 -15.12 -32.78
N LEU A 346 -9.42 -15.63 -33.21
CA LEU A 346 -10.52 -15.88 -32.27
C LEU A 346 -10.16 -16.99 -31.27
N ALA A 347 -9.47 -18.04 -31.67
CA ALA A 347 -9.02 -19.07 -30.75
C ALA A 347 -8.06 -18.53 -29.69
N LEU A 348 -7.15 -17.62 -30.07
CA LEU A 348 -6.26 -16.93 -29.13
C LEU A 348 -7.06 -16.01 -28.18
N CYS A 349 -8.04 -15.27 -28.67
CA CYS A 349 -8.92 -14.45 -27.82
C CYS A 349 -9.70 -15.31 -26.81
N LEU A 350 -10.26 -16.44 -27.25
CA LEU A 350 -10.93 -17.40 -26.38
C LEU A 350 -9.98 -17.99 -25.34
N PHE A 351 -8.76 -18.35 -25.74
CA PHE A 351 -7.75 -18.81 -24.78
C PHE A 351 -7.51 -17.81 -23.66
N TYR A 352 -7.31 -16.52 -23.96
CA TYR A 352 -7.12 -15.50 -22.92
C TYR A 352 -8.37 -15.29 -22.08
N THR A 353 -9.57 -15.38 -22.65
CA THR A 353 -10.82 -15.29 -21.90
C THR A 353 -10.96 -16.46 -20.92
N LEU A 354 -10.65 -17.68 -21.36
CA LEU A 354 -10.66 -18.87 -20.53
C LEU A 354 -9.60 -18.81 -19.43
N LEU A 355 -8.38 -18.36 -19.76
CA LEU A 355 -7.29 -18.21 -18.79
C LEU A 355 -7.71 -17.29 -17.65
N VAL A 356 -8.38 -16.18 -17.92
CA VAL A 356 -8.92 -15.27 -16.90
C VAL A 356 -10.00 -15.95 -16.08
N SER A 357 -10.97 -16.60 -16.72
CA SER A 357 -12.08 -17.25 -16.03
C SER A 357 -11.61 -18.40 -15.13
N ILE A 358 -10.64 -19.20 -15.60
CA ILE A 358 -10.08 -20.31 -14.82
C ILE A 358 -9.23 -19.80 -13.66
N SER A 359 -8.45 -18.72 -13.86
CA SER A 359 -7.61 -18.13 -12.81
C SER A 359 -8.38 -17.58 -11.62
N GLU A 360 -9.69 -17.35 -11.77
CA GLU A 360 -10.57 -16.94 -10.66
C GLU A 360 -10.96 -18.11 -9.73
N HIS A 361 -11.01 -19.32 -10.27
CA HIS A 361 -11.40 -20.51 -9.50
C HIS A 361 -10.20 -21.37 -9.08
N LEU A 362 -9.07 -21.23 -9.78
CA LEU A 362 -7.83 -21.94 -9.50
C LEU A 362 -6.70 -20.93 -9.31
N ASN A 363 -5.67 -21.31 -8.52
CA ASN A 363 -4.46 -20.49 -8.44
C ASN A 363 -3.85 -20.33 -9.84
N PHE A 364 -3.48 -19.09 -10.19
CA PHE A 364 -2.93 -18.74 -11.52
C PHE A 364 -1.75 -19.62 -11.96
N SER A 365 -1.02 -20.22 -11.01
CA SER A 365 0.07 -21.16 -11.30
C SER A 365 -0.41 -22.54 -11.79
N LEU A 366 -1.71 -22.85 -11.65
CA LEU A 366 -2.33 -24.12 -12.08
C LEU A 366 -3.21 -23.93 -13.31
N SER A 367 -3.53 -22.70 -13.70
CA SER A 367 -4.32 -22.36 -14.89
C SER A 367 -3.42 -22.06 -16.10
#